data_ae17d74ad9f99f642dbd48655c03c97a
#
_entry.id   ae17d74ad9f99f642dbd48655c03c97a
#
_cell.length_a   1.000
_cell.length_b   1.000
_cell.length_c   1.000
_cell.angle_alpha   90.00
_cell.angle_beta   90.00
_cell.angle_gamma   90.00
#
_symmetry.space_group_name_H-M   'P 1'
#
loop_
_entity.id
_entity.type
_entity.pdbx_description
1 polymer ?
#
loop_
_entity_poly.entity_id
_entity_poly.type
_entity_poly.pdbx_seq_one_letter_code
_entity_poly.pdbx_strand_id
1 'polypeptide(L)'
;MLKKISVILLVLLTVLFSLNAEKSIYSVTSSYSDELLKTLLSGETIEYASPYGEDVPSIAFDGTRGKAKAIEDNINPDCFIMGLSSFIEYPEDWENMTHDERKLEIINTLLSISTIKGITYISHQAGEKPKVLFSDSYTLTSLEKGKKAYDVKFEYAPEKYEYEAAAYLKDNIFGGNVYIIDYTIDGDEIFVSFTNKEKLKFMFYTAVEAKELNMCVDVLMTKEGLAVFALATVFREDTSIETPFVSVHLPSAFMKRIVSLKDWFIKEINS
;
A
#
# COMPACT_ATOMS: atom_id res chain seq x y z
N MET A 1 53.62 8.06 1.23
CA MET A 1 52.62 7.16 1.85
C MET A 1 51.37 7.89 2.36
N LEU A 2 51.49 9.02 3.05
CA LEU A 2 50.33 9.80 3.58
C LEU A 2 49.35 10.31 2.50
N LYS A 3 49.83 10.76 1.31
CA LYS A 3 48.94 11.24 0.22
C LYS A 3 48.02 10.16 -0.36
N LYS A 4 48.45 8.88 -0.41
CA LYS A 4 47.65 7.77 -0.89
C LYS A 4 46.54 7.35 0.13
N ILE A 5 46.85 7.48 1.43
CA ILE A 5 45.89 7.20 2.50
C ILE A 5 44.77 8.25 2.51
N SER A 6 45.12 9.54 2.27
CA SER A 6 44.15 10.63 2.23
C SER A 6 43.16 10.51 1.04
N VAL A 7 43.60 10.02 -0.11
CA VAL A 7 42.75 9.82 -1.30
C VAL A 7 41.80 8.62 -1.08
N ILE A 8 42.31 7.52 -0.49
CA ILE A 8 41.47 6.35 -0.20
C ILE A 8 40.41 6.69 0.86
N LEU A 9 40.77 7.45 1.91
CA LEU A 9 39.82 7.91 2.93
C LEU A 9 38.77 8.85 2.34
N LEU A 10 39.13 9.76 1.40
CA LEU A 10 38.20 10.64 0.73
C LEU A 10 37.25 9.88 -0.20
N VAL A 11 37.74 8.86 -0.92
CA VAL A 11 36.90 8.00 -1.78
C VAL A 11 35.98 7.11 -0.93
N LEU A 12 36.43 6.58 0.21
CA LEU A 12 35.58 5.85 1.16
C LEU A 12 34.49 6.76 1.78
N LEU A 13 34.83 8.01 2.14
CA LEU A 13 33.83 8.96 2.63
C LEU A 13 32.81 9.32 1.54
N THR A 14 33.22 9.54 0.30
CA THR A 14 32.27 9.83 -0.79
C THR A 14 31.39 8.64 -1.14
N VAL A 15 31.88 7.42 -1.05
CA VAL A 15 31.08 6.19 -1.24
C VAL A 15 30.10 5.99 -0.08
N LEU A 16 30.47 6.31 1.17
CA LEU A 16 29.57 6.25 2.32
C LEU A 16 28.47 7.33 2.25
N PHE A 17 28.78 8.52 1.74
CA PHE A 17 27.77 9.57 1.53
C PHE A 17 26.84 9.31 0.33
N SER A 18 27.26 8.51 -0.65
CA SER A 18 26.40 8.14 -1.78
C SER A 18 25.47 6.97 -1.50
N LEU A 19 25.66 6.24 -0.38
CA LEU A 19 24.83 5.11 0.01
C LEU A 19 23.52 5.52 0.71
N ASN A 20 23.38 6.80 1.13
CA ASN A 20 22.17 7.30 1.82
C ASN A 20 21.59 8.56 1.15
N ALA A 21 21.75 8.73 -0.16
CA ALA A 21 21.06 9.83 -0.84
C ALA A 21 19.61 9.43 -1.10
N GLU A 22 18.66 10.15 -0.47
CA GLU A 22 17.23 10.02 -0.76
C GLU A 22 16.99 10.00 -2.27
N LYS A 23 16.17 9.07 -2.72
CA LYS A 23 15.78 8.99 -4.14
C LYS A 23 14.94 10.21 -4.51
N SER A 24 15.06 10.69 -5.75
CA SER A 24 14.13 11.68 -6.28
C SER A 24 12.91 10.97 -6.89
N ILE A 25 11.73 11.60 -6.84
CA ILE A 25 10.53 11.10 -7.53
C ILE A 25 10.83 10.86 -9.02
N TYR A 26 11.59 11.73 -9.67
CA TYR A 26 11.99 11.58 -11.07
C TYR A 26 12.86 10.34 -11.35
N SER A 27 13.63 9.88 -10.37
CA SER A 27 14.45 8.67 -10.51
C SER A 27 13.65 7.39 -10.42
N VAL A 28 12.54 7.39 -9.68
CA VAL A 28 11.68 6.22 -9.48
C VAL A 28 10.47 6.20 -10.42
N THR A 29 10.32 7.21 -11.25
CA THR A 29 9.33 7.30 -12.33
C THR A 29 9.97 7.33 -13.71
N SER A 30 11.22 6.87 -13.83
CA SER A 30 11.99 6.92 -15.09
C SER A 30 11.34 6.13 -16.24
N SER A 31 10.51 5.15 -15.92
CA SER A 31 9.74 4.35 -16.89
C SER A 31 8.36 4.95 -17.24
N TYR A 32 7.95 6.04 -16.57
CA TYR A 32 6.65 6.67 -16.84
C TYR A 32 6.67 7.45 -18.16
N SER A 33 5.53 7.50 -18.84
CA SER A 33 5.33 8.49 -19.92
C SER A 33 5.24 9.90 -19.34
N ASP A 34 5.51 10.91 -20.17
CA ASP A 34 5.39 12.32 -19.76
C ASP A 34 3.97 12.66 -19.24
N GLU A 35 2.94 12.03 -19.80
CA GLU A 35 1.55 12.21 -19.39
C GLU A 35 1.31 11.60 -17.98
N LEU A 36 1.74 10.37 -17.74
CA LEU A 36 1.63 9.74 -16.42
C LEU A 36 2.38 10.52 -15.34
N LEU A 37 3.60 10.95 -15.65
CA LEU A 37 4.39 11.74 -14.72
C LEU A 37 3.71 13.07 -14.39
N LYS A 38 3.16 13.76 -15.40
CA LYS A 38 2.43 15.02 -15.20
C LYS A 38 1.19 14.80 -14.33
N THR A 39 0.42 13.75 -14.58
CA THR A 39 -0.76 13.38 -13.77
C THR A 39 -0.36 13.10 -12.33
N LEU A 40 0.68 12.30 -12.12
CA LEU A 40 1.18 11.98 -10.78
C LEU A 40 1.59 13.24 -10.01
N LEU A 41 2.38 14.12 -10.63
CA LEU A 41 2.89 15.36 -10.00
C LEU A 41 1.83 16.45 -9.84
N SER A 42 0.66 16.33 -10.47
CA SER A 42 -0.49 17.20 -10.18
C SER A 42 -1.26 16.82 -8.90
N GLY A 43 -0.84 15.74 -8.23
CA GLY A 43 -1.51 15.19 -7.04
C GLY A 43 -2.72 14.31 -7.37
N GLU A 44 -2.97 14.04 -8.66
CA GLU A 44 -4.00 13.11 -9.07
C GLU A 44 -3.58 11.65 -8.84
N THR A 45 -4.54 10.80 -8.49
CA THR A 45 -4.32 9.36 -8.36
C THR A 45 -4.49 8.69 -9.73
N ILE A 46 -3.52 7.86 -10.12
CA ILE A 46 -3.59 7.05 -11.34
C ILE A 46 -4.12 5.67 -10.94
N GLU A 47 -5.17 5.18 -11.58
CA GLU A 47 -5.82 3.90 -11.27
C GLU A 47 -5.88 3.03 -12.52
N TYR A 48 -5.29 1.82 -12.46
CA TYR A 48 -5.27 0.85 -13.55
C TYR A 48 -5.78 -0.52 -13.09
N ALA A 49 -6.40 -1.27 -14.01
CA ALA A 49 -6.89 -2.61 -13.74
C ALA A 49 -6.67 -3.56 -14.93
N SER A 50 -6.04 -4.70 -14.72
CA SER A 50 -5.68 -5.65 -15.76
C SER A 50 -6.90 -6.23 -16.52
N PRO A 51 -8.09 -6.46 -15.91
CA PRO A 51 -9.23 -6.96 -16.68
C PRO A 51 -9.72 -5.99 -17.76
N TYR A 52 -9.25 -4.73 -17.76
CA TYR A 52 -9.58 -3.71 -18.77
C TYR A 52 -8.47 -3.50 -19.80
N GLY A 53 -7.42 -4.32 -19.79
CA GLY A 53 -6.29 -4.21 -20.70
C GLY A 53 -5.28 -3.13 -20.33
N GLU A 54 -5.34 -2.60 -19.11
CA GLU A 54 -4.41 -1.61 -18.59
C GLU A 54 -3.16 -2.30 -18.00
N ASP A 55 -2.00 -1.71 -18.22
CA ASP A 55 -0.72 -2.22 -17.72
C ASP A 55 -0.43 -1.70 -16.31
N VAL A 56 -0.95 -2.40 -15.29
CA VAL A 56 -0.77 -2.03 -13.88
C VAL A 56 0.71 -1.88 -13.48
N PRO A 57 1.66 -2.74 -13.90
CA PRO A 57 3.07 -2.52 -13.65
C PRO A 57 3.64 -1.18 -14.17
N SER A 58 3.04 -0.60 -15.22
CA SER A 58 3.52 0.67 -15.80
C SER A 58 3.33 1.88 -14.90
N ILE A 59 2.40 1.80 -13.95
CA ILE A 59 2.15 2.86 -12.97
C ILE A 59 2.87 2.64 -11.63
N ALA A 60 3.56 1.52 -11.43
CA ALA A 60 4.34 1.25 -10.22
C ALA A 60 5.73 1.86 -10.31
N PHE A 61 6.27 2.30 -9.15
CA PHE A 61 7.55 3.01 -9.08
C PHE A 61 8.76 2.11 -9.33
N ASP A 62 9.73 2.59 -10.11
CA ASP A 62 10.90 1.84 -10.51
C ASP A 62 11.76 1.40 -9.33
N GLY A 63 12.15 0.13 -9.33
CA GLY A 63 13.04 -0.44 -8.33
C GLY A 63 12.41 -0.64 -6.95
N THR A 64 11.07 -0.69 -6.86
CA THR A 64 10.32 -0.98 -5.63
C THR A 64 9.79 -2.41 -5.59
N ARG A 65 9.45 -2.87 -4.37
CA ARG A 65 8.79 -4.16 -4.14
C ARG A 65 7.40 -4.20 -4.76
N GLY A 66 6.67 -3.09 -4.68
CA GLY A 66 5.35 -2.97 -5.30
C GLY A 66 5.40 -3.19 -6.80
N LYS A 67 6.40 -2.63 -7.51
CA LYS A 67 6.58 -2.88 -8.95
C LYS A 67 6.95 -4.34 -9.24
N ALA A 68 7.85 -4.92 -8.46
CA ALA A 68 8.23 -6.33 -8.62
C ALA A 68 7.00 -7.24 -8.45
N LYS A 69 6.17 -6.98 -7.42
CA LYS A 69 4.93 -7.72 -7.18
C LYS A 69 3.90 -7.53 -8.29
N ALA A 70 3.72 -6.31 -8.78
CA ALA A 70 2.81 -6.03 -9.89
C ALA A 70 3.22 -6.77 -11.18
N ILE A 71 4.52 -6.84 -11.49
CA ILE A 71 5.04 -7.58 -12.64
C ILE A 71 4.77 -9.09 -12.47
N GLU A 72 5.08 -9.65 -11.29
CA GLU A 72 4.85 -11.06 -10.97
C GLU A 72 3.37 -11.44 -11.14
N ASP A 73 2.47 -10.65 -10.58
CA ASP A 73 1.04 -10.95 -10.61
C ASP A 73 0.42 -10.70 -11.99
N ASN A 74 0.91 -9.70 -12.75
CA ASN A 74 0.38 -9.35 -14.07
C ASN A 74 0.59 -10.45 -15.14
N ILE A 75 1.61 -11.29 -14.96
CA ILE A 75 1.87 -12.42 -15.87
C ILE A 75 1.08 -13.69 -15.52
N ASN A 76 0.40 -13.70 -14.37
CA ASN A 76 -0.39 -14.85 -13.94
C ASN A 76 -1.79 -14.81 -14.58
N PRO A 77 -2.16 -15.79 -15.44
CA PRO A 77 -3.45 -15.78 -16.13
C PRO A 77 -4.64 -16.10 -15.22
N ASP A 78 -4.38 -16.66 -14.02
CA ASP A 78 -5.41 -17.13 -13.09
C ASP A 78 -5.81 -16.02 -12.07
N CYS A 79 -5.37 -14.80 -12.28
CA CYS A 79 -5.72 -13.67 -11.41
C CYS A 79 -6.05 -12.42 -12.20
N PHE A 80 -6.70 -11.48 -11.52
CA PHE A 80 -6.83 -10.10 -11.97
C PHE A 80 -6.21 -9.16 -10.94
N ILE A 81 -5.65 -8.06 -11.41
CA ILE A 81 -4.96 -7.08 -10.58
C ILE A 81 -5.53 -5.67 -10.77
N MET A 82 -5.55 -4.91 -9.70
CA MET A 82 -5.87 -3.49 -9.68
C MET A 82 -4.77 -2.75 -8.95
N GLY A 83 -4.29 -1.66 -9.52
CA GLY A 83 -3.26 -0.83 -8.90
C GLY A 83 -3.59 0.64 -8.95
N LEU A 84 -3.06 1.38 -7.98
CA LEU A 84 -3.05 2.83 -8.01
C LEU A 84 -1.67 3.37 -7.66
N SER A 85 -1.36 4.55 -8.22
CA SER A 85 -0.18 5.34 -7.85
C SER A 85 -0.58 6.74 -7.49
N SER A 86 0.04 7.28 -6.46
CA SER A 86 -0.17 8.63 -5.98
C SER A 86 1.15 9.22 -5.49
N PHE A 87 1.34 10.51 -5.71
CA PHE A 87 2.42 11.27 -5.10
C PHE A 87 1.81 12.20 -4.05
N ILE A 88 2.39 12.20 -2.86
CA ILE A 88 1.92 12.95 -1.71
C ILE A 88 3.07 13.86 -1.25
N GLU A 89 2.89 15.17 -1.36
CA GLU A 89 3.84 16.10 -0.78
C GLU A 89 3.92 15.91 0.74
N TYR A 90 5.09 16.16 1.32
CA TYR A 90 5.22 16.12 2.77
C TYR A 90 4.30 17.16 3.44
N PRO A 91 3.63 16.82 4.56
CA PRO A 91 2.87 17.79 5.32
C PRO A 91 3.70 19.03 5.69
N GLU A 92 3.09 20.23 5.71
CA GLU A 92 3.81 21.48 6.00
C GLU A 92 4.49 21.48 7.38
N ASP A 93 3.90 20.84 8.38
CA ASP A 93 4.45 20.69 9.71
C ASP A 93 5.66 19.75 9.79
N TRP A 94 5.91 18.95 8.73
CA TRP A 94 7.08 18.09 8.63
C TRP A 94 8.35 18.81 8.12
N GLU A 95 8.27 20.10 7.78
CA GLU A 95 9.40 20.86 7.23
C GLU A 95 10.63 20.82 8.17
N ASN A 96 10.39 20.84 9.48
CA ASN A 96 11.46 20.82 10.49
C ASN A 96 11.79 19.40 11.02
N MET A 97 11.11 18.36 10.57
CA MET A 97 11.38 16.99 10.96
C MET A 97 12.61 16.46 10.24
N THR A 98 13.42 15.70 10.95
CA THR A 98 14.50 14.92 10.36
C THR A 98 13.93 13.80 9.48
N HIS A 99 14.76 13.25 8.61
CA HIS A 99 14.40 12.09 7.79
C HIS A 99 13.88 10.90 8.64
N ASP A 100 14.58 10.59 9.75
CA ASP A 100 14.18 9.47 10.62
C ASP A 100 12.87 9.74 11.36
N GLU A 101 12.58 10.99 11.73
CA GLU A 101 11.29 11.36 12.33
C GLU A 101 10.14 11.21 11.32
N ARG A 102 10.31 11.65 10.07
CA ARG A 102 9.33 11.44 9.00
C ARG A 102 9.09 9.94 8.74
N LYS A 103 10.18 9.18 8.64
CA LYS A 103 10.13 7.73 8.45
C LYS A 103 9.39 7.03 9.59
N LEU A 104 9.66 7.43 10.83
CA LEU A 104 8.99 6.90 12.01
C LEU A 104 7.48 7.16 11.99
N GLU A 105 7.08 8.38 11.58
CA GLU A 105 5.67 8.75 11.48
C GLU A 105 4.94 7.91 10.42
N ILE A 106 5.56 7.71 9.25
CA ILE A 106 5.02 6.85 8.18
C ILE A 106 4.84 5.41 8.66
N ILE A 107 5.87 4.85 9.31
CA ILE A 107 5.83 3.48 9.84
C ILE A 107 4.71 3.34 10.87
N ASN A 108 4.63 4.23 11.85
CA ASN A 108 3.61 4.19 12.89
C ASN A 108 2.20 4.40 12.34
N THR A 109 2.03 5.22 11.32
CA THR A 109 0.76 5.37 10.61
C THR A 109 0.35 4.06 9.96
N LEU A 110 1.23 3.40 9.21
CA LEU A 110 0.93 2.12 8.54
C LEU A 110 0.66 0.97 9.53
N LEU A 111 1.20 1.05 10.75
CA LEU A 111 0.95 0.10 11.84
C LEU A 111 -0.36 0.36 12.60
N SER A 112 -0.98 1.54 12.44
CA SER A 112 -2.18 1.96 13.17
C SER A 112 -3.46 1.33 12.62
N ILE A 113 -3.52 0.01 12.59
CA ILE A 113 -4.63 -0.78 12.02
C ILE A 113 -5.99 -0.42 12.65
N SER A 114 -6.03 -0.09 13.94
CA SER A 114 -7.28 0.27 14.62
C SER A 114 -7.92 1.55 14.09
N THR A 115 -7.16 2.45 13.47
CA THR A 115 -7.66 3.72 12.90
C THR A 115 -8.32 3.54 11.51
N ILE A 116 -8.16 2.37 10.88
CA ILE A 116 -8.88 2.01 9.63
C ILE A 116 -10.39 1.91 9.87
N LYS A 117 -10.82 1.73 11.13
CA LYS A 117 -12.24 1.68 11.48
C LYS A 117 -12.96 2.98 11.10
N GLY A 118 -14.06 2.83 10.37
CA GLY A 118 -14.92 3.94 9.97
C GLY A 118 -14.53 4.63 8.68
N ILE A 119 -13.44 4.20 8.00
CA ILE A 119 -13.11 4.76 6.69
C ILE A 119 -14.26 4.54 5.70
N THR A 120 -14.41 5.46 4.77
CA THR A 120 -15.55 5.48 3.83
C THR A 120 -15.07 5.40 2.39
N TYR A 121 -15.97 4.99 1.51
CA TYR A 121 -15.82 5.07 0.07
C TYR A 121 -17.05 5.72 -0.55
N ILE A 122 -16.92 6.30 -1.73
CA ILE A 122 -18.05 6.84 -2.48
C ILE A 122 -18.75 5.71 -3.24
N SER A 123 -20.05 5.56 -2.98
CA SER A 123 -20.88 4.53 -3.61
C SER A 123 -21.71 5.11 -4.73
N HIS A 124 -21.33 4.86 -5.99
CA HIS A 124 -22.11 5.27 -7.16
C HIS A 124 -23.52 4.67 -7.18
N GLN A 125 -23.69 3.42 -6.73
CA GLN A 125 -25.00 2.78 -6.63
C GLN A 125 -25.93 3.43 -5.61
N ALA A 126 -25.39 4.18 -4.64
CA ALA A 126 -26.17 4.89 -3.62
C ALA A 126 -26.31 6.39 -3.90
N GLY A 127 -26.11 6.81 -5.15
CA GLY A 127 -26.16 8.21 -5.56
C GLY A 127 -24.99 9.03 -5.02
N GLU A 128 -23.78 8.50 -5.13
CA GLU A 128 -22.53 9.13 -4.74
C GLU A 128 -22.45 9.53 -3.25
N LYS A 129 -23.05 8.73 -2.41
CA LYS A 129 -23.01 8.94 -0.96
C LYS A 129 -21.85 8.17 -0.33
N PRO A 130 -21.17 8.76 0.69
CA PRO A 130 -20.16 8.05 1.44
C PRO A 130 -20.80 6.86 2.20
N LYS A 131 -20.16 5.72 2.11
CA LYS A 131 -20.51 4.51 2.88
C LYS A 131 -19.29 4.03 3.65
N VAL A 132 -19.51 3.60 4.88
CA VAL A 132 -18.46 3.00 5.70
C VAL A 132 -17.99 1.72 5.03
N LEU A 133 -16.68 1.60 4.80
CA LEU A 133 -16.04 0.42 4.24
C LEU A 133 -15.77 -0.61 5.34
N PHE A 134 -15.01 -0.23 6.37
CA PHE A 134 -14.73 -1.09 7.52
C PHE A 134 -15.46 -0.58 8.77
N SER A 135 -16.41 -1.37 9.29
CA SER A 135 -17.18 -1.03 10.49
C SER A 135 -16.45 -1.36 11.79
N ASP A 136 -15.43 -2.22 11.72
CA ASP A 136 -14.51 -2.51 12.83
C ASP A 136 -13.14 -2.91 12.31
N SER A 137 -12.08 -2.53 13.04
CA SER A 137 -10.70 -2.94 12.75
C SER A 137 -9.89 -2.97 14.04
N TYR A 138 -9.00 -3.92 14.17
CA TYR A 138 -8.06 -4.03 15.30
C TYR A 138 -6.97 -5.05 15.03
N THR A 139 -5.81 -4.83 15.62
CA THR A 139 -4.72 -5.79 15.68
C THR A 139 -5.06 -6.97 16.57
N LEU A 140 -4.55 -8.14 16.26
CA LEU A 140 -4.73 -9.38 17.03
C LEU A 140 -3.42 -9.81 17.67
N THR A 141 -3.50 -10.42 18.87
CA THR A 141 -2.33 -11.06 19.51
C THR A 141 -1.85 -12.30 18.78
N SER A 142 -2.71 -12.89 17.95
CA SER A 142 -2.44 -14.07 17.14
C SER A 142 -3.48 -14.13 16.01
N LEU A 143 -3.34 -15.07 15.09
CA LEU A 143 -4.30 -15.32 14.01
C LEU A 143 -5.69 -15.82 14.50
N GLU A 144 -5.94 -15.86 15.80
CA GLU A 144 -7.24 -16.25 16.36
C GLU A 144 -8.15 -15.04 16.52
N LYS A 145 -9.36 -15.13 15.99
CA LYS A 145 -10.39 -14.07 16.11
C LYS A 145 -10.73 -13.77 17.58
N GLY A 146 -10.96 -12.49 17.87
CA GLY A 146 -11.43 -12.03 19.17
C GLY A 146 -10.32 -11.70 20.18
N LYS A 147 -9.08 -12.01 19.90
CA LYS A 147 -7.94 -11.64 20.76
C LYS A 147 -7.38 -10.30 20.31
N LYS A 148 -8.04 -9.21 20.72
CA LYS A 148 -7.57 -7.85 20.43
C LYS A 148 -6.22 -7.57 21.09
N ALA A 149 -5.37 -6.85 20.37
CA ALA A 149 -4.11 -6.28 20.83
C ALA A 149 -4.09 -4.77 20.57
N TYR A 150 -3.18 -4.06 21.19
CA TYR A 150 -2.83 -2.71 20.79
C TYR A 150 -2.06 -2.73 19.48
N ASP A 151 -2.19 -1.67 18.69
CA ASP A 151 -1.34 -1.49 17.53
C ASP A 151 0.11 -1.37 17.97
N VAL A 152 1.01 -1.95 17.18
CA VAL A 152 2.45 -1.84 17.42
C VAL A 152 2.88 -0.41 17.13
N LYS A 153 3.78 0.12 17.96
CA LYS A 153 4.36 1.43 17.76
C LYS A 153 5.87 1.35 17.94
N PHE A 154 6.60 1.88 16.98
CA PHE A 154 8.04 2.05 17.07
C PHE A 154 8.38 3.36 17.78
N GLU A 155 9.48 3.36 18.54
CA GLU A 155 10.05 4.56 19.18
C GLU A 155 11.14 5.22 18.32
N TYR A 156 11.69 4.48 17.33
CA TYR A 156 12.69 4.93 16.37
C TYR A 156 12.49 4.22 15.04
N ALA A 157 12.88 4.87 13.95
CA ALA A 157 12.78 4.30 12.62
C ALA A 157 13.90 3.27 12.39
N PRO A 158 13.58 1.97 12.17
CA PRO A 158 14.58 0.98 11.82
C PRO A 158 15.04 1.16 10.37
N GLU A 159 16.32 0.89 10.10
CA GLU A 159 16.84 0.89 8.73
C GLU A 159 16.34 -0.33 7.95
N LYS A 160 16.29 -1.49 8.61
CA LYS A 160 15.76 -2.73 8.05
C LYS A 160 14.99 -3.50 9.10
N TYR A 161 13.76 -3.89 8.75
CA TYR A 161 12.91 -4.66 9.66
C TYR A 161 11.85 -5.45 8.89
N GLU A 162 11.57 -6.66 9.38
CA GLU A 162 10.48 -7.50 8.90
C GLU A 162 9.59 -7.88 10.09
N TYR A 163 8.28 -7.76 9.92
CA TYR A 163 7.33 -8.03 10.99
C TYR A 163 6.03 -8.59 10.43
N GLU A 164 5.58 -9.73 10.98
CA GLU A 164 4.28 -10.31 10.68
C GLU A 164 3.29 -9.94 11.78
N ALA A 165 2.14 -9.42 11.41
CA ALA A 165 1.03 -9.12 12.27
C ALA A 165 -0.23 -9.87 11.83
N ALA A 166 -1.21 -9.94 12.73
CA ALA A 166 -2.56 -10.37 12.42
C ALA A 166 -3.54 -9.25 12.73
N ALA A 167 -4.50 -9.00 11.84
CA ALA A 167 -5.55 -8.02 12.05
C ALA A 167 -6.93 -8.58 11.72
N TYR A 168 -7.94 -8.06 12.42
CA TYR A 168 -9.34 -8.27 12.08
C TYR A 168 -9.90 -7.01 11.45
N LEU A 169 -10.44 -7.15 10.23
CA LEU A 169 -11.15 -6.08 9.53
C LEU A 169 -12.59 -6.56 9.26
N LYS A 170 -13.59 -5.76 9.66
CA LYS A 170 -15.00 -6.02 9.39
C LYS A 170 -15.46 -5.16 8.22
N ASP A 171 -15.34 -5.73 7.04
CA ASP A 171 -15.82 -5.14 5.78
C ASP A 171 -17.35 -5.21 5.70
N ASN A 172 -17.98 -4.10 5.30
CA ASN A 172 -19.46 -4.04 5.22
C ASN A 172 -20.04 -4.79 4.01
N ILE A 173 -19.20 -5.20 3.06
CA ILE A 173 -19.62 -6.00 1.88
C ILE A 173 -19.27 -7.48 2.10
N PHE A 174 -18.01 -7.77 2.49
CA PHE A 174 -17.50 -9.14 2.58
C PHE A 174 -17.47 -9.71 4.00
N GLY A 175 -17.97 -8.95 4.99
CA GLY A 175 -18.02 -9.39 6.38
C GLY A 175 -16.70 -9.27 7.13
N GLY A 176 -16.66 -9.83 8.33
CA GLY A 176 -15.45 -9.82 9.16
C GLY A 176 -14.47 -10.89 8.77
N ASN A 177 -13.21 -10.53 8.61
CA ASN A 177 -12.12 -11.42 8.22
C ASN A 177 -10.86 -11.15 9.02
N VAL A 178 -10.03 -12.18 9.18
CA VAL A 178 -8.67 -12.07 9.69
C VAL A 178 -7.73 -11.97 8.50
N TYR A 179 -6.80 -11.03 8.59
CA TYR A 179 -5.72 -10.83 7.62
C TYR A 179 -4.37 -11.10 8.27
N ILE A 180 -3.49 -11.74 7.52
CA ILE A 180 -2.06 -11.79 7.79
C ILE A 180 -1.50 -10.52 7.16
N ILE A 181 -0.69 -9.77 7.92
CA ILE A 181 -0.09 -8.54 7.45
C ILE A 181 1.41 -8.67 7.59
N ASP A 182 2.14 -8.57 6.49
CA ASP A 182 3.58 -8.57 6.47
C ASP A 182 4.10 -7.16 6.21
N TYR A 183 4.93 -6.66 7.11
CA TYR A 183 5.62 -5.39 7.00
C TYR A 183 7.08 -5.64 6.65
N THR A 184 7.57 -4.95 5.62
CA THR A 184 8.99 -4.93 5.26
C THR A 184 9.45 -3.48 5.18
N ILE A 185 10.44 -3.12 6.01
CA ILE A 185 11.11 -1.83 5.98
C ILE A 185 12.52 -2.07 5.46
N ASP A 186 12.94 -1.37 4.41
CA ASP A 186 14.27 -1.50 3.80
C ASP A 186 14.72 -0.13 3.27
N GLY A 187 15.59 0.55 4.04
CA GLY A 187 15.93 1.94 3.77
C GLY A 187 14.70 2.84 3.80
N ASP A 188 14.46 3.55 2.72
CA ASP A 188 13.35 4.50 2.56
C ASP A 188 12.05 3.86 2.05
N GLU A 189 12.04 2.55 1.83
CA GLU A 189 10.88 1.80 1.35
C GLU A 189 10.16 1.11 2.51
N ILE A 190 8.87 1.33 2.65
CA ILE A 190 7.98 0.64 3.59
C ILE A 190 6.92 -0.11 2.77
N PHE A 191 7.05 -1.42 2.72
CA PHE A 191 6.14 -2.31 2.01
C PHE A 191 5.27 -3.08 3.00
N VAL A 192 3.95 -3.04 2.81
CA VAL A 192 2.97 -3.73 3.65
C VAL A 192 2.09 -4.59 2.76
N SER A 193 1.99 -5.88 3.07
CA SER A 193 1.06 -6.78 2.38
C SER A 193 -0.02 -7.32 3.31
N PHE A 194 -1.22 -7.54 2.76
CA PHE A 194 -2.39 -8.07 3.45
C PHE A 194 -2.88 -9.30 2.71
N THR A 195 -2.91 -10.44 3.38
CA THR A 195 -3.45 -11.69 2.83
C THR A 195 -4.67 -12.13 3.65
N ASN A 196 -5.79 -12.41 3.01
CA ASN A 196 -6.97 -12.92 3.71
C ASN A 196 -6.71 -14.33 4.25
N LYS A 197 -6.89 -14.53 5.55
CA LYS A 197 -6.73 -15.85 6.16
C LYS A 197 -7.86 -16.80 5.80
N GLU A 198 -9.07 -16.30 5.70
CA GLU A 198 -10.29 -17.07 5.46
C GLU A 198 -10.98 -16.59 4.18
N LYS A 199 -11.97 -17.36 3.70
CA LYS A 199 -12.77 -16.98 2.54
C LYS A 199 -13.52 -15.66 2.78
N LEU A 200 -13.43 -14.77 1.82
CA LEU A 200 -14.31 -13.60 1.77
C LEU A 200 -15.66 -14.02 1.19
N LYS A 201 -16.74 -13.61 1.82
CA LYS A 201 -18.09 -13.99 1.41
C LYS A 201 -18.92 -12.75 1.07
N PHE A 202 -19.66 -12.84 -0.02
CA PHE A 202 -20.75 -11.93 -0.33
C PHE A 202 -22.07 -12.68 -0.18
N MET A 203 -22.85 -12.33 0.86
CA MET A 203 -24.03 -13.12 1.27
C MET A 203 -23.66 -14.60 1.54
N PHE A 204 -24.12 -15.52 0.70
CA PHE A 204 -23.84 -16.96 0.79
C PHE A 204 -22.78 -17.44 -0.21
N TYR A 205 -22.32 -16.55 -1.10
CA TYR A 205 -21.37 -16.88 -2.14
C TYR A 205 -19.93 -16.60 -1.68
N THR A 206 -18.99 -17.46 -2.06
CA THR A 206 -17.58 -17.19 -1.87
C THR A 206 -17.13 -16.15 -2.91
N ALA A 207 -16.70 -14.99 -2.45
CA ALA A 207 -16.17 -13.93 -3.28
C ALA A 207 -14.70 -14.19 -3.61
N VAL A 208 -13.93 -14.58 -2.61
CA VAL A 208 -12.50 -14.92 -2.73
C VAL A 208 -12.21 -16.08 -1.78
N GLU A 209 -11.47 -17.06 -2.23
CA GLU A 209 -11.05 -18.19 -1.39
C GLU A 209 -10.02 -17.73 -0.35
N ALA A 210 -9.74 -18.61 0.61
CA ALA A 210 -8.74 -18.33 1.65
C ALA A 210 -7.35 -18.20 1.01
N LYS A 211 -6.64 -17.11 1.35
CA LYS A 211 -5.30 -16.76 0.85
C LYS A 211 -5.25 -16.38 -0.65
N GLU A 212 -6.39 -16.16 -1.29
CA GLU A 212 -6.48 -15.77 -2.70
C GLU A 212 -6.72 -14.27 -2.92
N LEU A 213 -6.78 -13.45 -1.85
CA LEU A 213 -6.63 -12.00 -1.92
C LEU A 213 -5.28 -11.61 -1.36
N ASN A 214 -4.50 -10.90 -2.16
CA ASN A 214 -3.31 -10.20 -1.70
C ASN A 214 -3.47 -8.71 -2.03
N MET A 215 -3.38 -7.86 -1.02
CA MET A 215 -3.31 -6.41 -1.21
C MET A 215 -1.96 -5.94 -0.67
N CYS A 216 -1.31 -5.01 -1.33
CA CYS A 216 -0.14 -4.36 -0.78
C CYS A 216 -0.19 -2.85 -0.92
N VAL A 217 0.52 -2.18 -0.02
CA VAL A 217 0.83 -0.76 -0.07
C VAL A 217 2.33 -0.63 0.02
N ASP A 218 2.91 0.09 -0.91
CA ASP A 218 4.32 0.38 -1.01
C ASP A 218 4.52 1.89 -0.92
N VAL A 219 5.16 2.34 0.14
CA VAL A 219 5.45 3.74 0.40
C VAL A 219 6.95 3.94 0.31
N LEU A 220 7.38 4.70 -0.68
CA LEU A 220 8.78 5.09 -0.85
C LEU A 220 8.94 6.56 -0.51
N MET A 221 9.79 6.85 0.45
CA MET A 221 10.22 8.22 0.75
C MET A 221 11.10 8.73 -0.36
N THR A 222 10.83 9.93 -0.86
CA THR A 222 11.65 10.63 -1.84
C THR A 222 11.99 12.03 -1.32
N LYS A 223 12.92 12.72 -1.98
CA LYS A 223 13.28 14.10 -1.61
C LYS A 223 12.08 15.06 -1.64
N GLU A 224 11.16 14.82 -2.57
CA GLU A 224 10.06 15.73 -2.86
C GLU A 224 8.77 15.36 -2.11
N GLY A 225 8.66 14.13 -1.58
CA GLY A 225 7.45 13.63 -0.93
C GLY A 225 7.39 12.10 -0.91
N LEU A 226 6.20 11.56 -0.77
CA LEU A 226 5.94 10.12 -0.70
C LEU A 226 5.42 9.60 -2.04
N ALA A 227 6.10 8.63 -2.63
CA ALA A 227 5.61 7.84 -3.74
C ALA A 227 4.84 6.64 -3.17
N VAL A 228 3.52 6.63 -3.36
CA VAL A 228 2.62 5.59 -2.82
C VAL A 228 2.05 4.76 -3.95
N PHE A 229 2.33 3.47 -3.95
CA PHE A 229 1.74 2.50 -4.84
C PHE A 229 0.92 1.50 -4.02
N ALA A 230 -0.31 1.21 -4.45
CA ALA A 230 -1.12 0.16 -3.87
C ALA A 230 -1.60 -0.79 -4.96
N LEU A 231 -1.60 -2.08 -4.62
CA LEU A 231 -2.00 -3.17 -5.52
C LEU A 231 -2.99 -4.07 -4.79
N ALA A 232 -4.01 -4.54 -5.50
CA ALA A 232 -4.84 -5.65 -5.07
C ALA A 232 -4.83 -6.72 -6.15
N THR A 233 -4.49 -7.95 -5.76
CA THR A 233 -4.46 -9.15 -6.59
C THR A 233 -5.50 -10.12 -6.07
N VAL A 234 -6.35 -10.63 -6.96
CA VAL A 234 -7.35 -11.66 -6.63
C VAL A 234 -7.10 -12.85 -7.53
N PHE A 235 -6.75 -13.99 -6.91
CA PHE A 235 -6.47 -15.24 -7.61
C PHE A 235 -7.77 -15.98 -7.93
N ARG A 236 -8.42 -15.56 -9.00
CA ARG A 236 -9.59 -16.19 -9.61
C ARG A 236 -9.80 -15.66 -11.03
N GLU A 237 -10.40 -16.47 -11.89
CA GLU A 237 -10.70 -16.10 -13.28
C GLU A 237 -11.92 -15.16 -13.37
N ASP A 238 -12.98 -15.47 -12.59
CA ASP A 238 -14.23 -14.71 -12.64
C ASP A 238 -14.10 -13.35 -11.94
N THR A 239 -14.38 -12.29 -12.65
CA THR A 239 -14.36 -10.91 -12.14
C THR A 239 -15.67 -10.47 -11.49
N SER A 240 -16.71 -11.31 -11.51
CA SER A 240 -18.03 -10.97 -10.96
C SER A 240 -18.64 -12.10 -10.12
N ILE A 241 -19.50 -11.72 -9.19
CA ILE A 241 -20.38 -12.63 -8.47
C ILE A 241 -21.79 -12.28 -8.85
N GLU A 242 -22.42 -13.20 -9.58
CA GLU A 242 -23.81 -13.06 -9.96
C GLU A 242 -24.74 -13.73 -8.93
N THR A 243 -25.69 -12.96 -8.44
CA THR A 243 -26.77 -13.48 -7.58
C THR A 243 -28.12 -13.15 -8.21
N PRO A 244 -29.23 -13.80 -7.81
CA PRO A 244 -30.55 -13.49 -8.35
C PRO A 244 -31.00 -12.03 -8.14
N PHE A 245 -30.37 -11.29 -7.22
CA PHE A 245 -30.82 -9.95 -6.82
C PHE A 245 -29.79 -8.87 -7.09
N VAL A 246 -28.49 -9.22 -7.11
CA VAL A 246 -27.42 -8.25 -7.20
C VAL A 246 -26.18 -8.90 -7.82
N SER A 247 -25.49 -8.17 -8.68
CA SER A 247 -24.16 -8.52 -9.18
C SER A 247 -23.10 -7.69 -8.46
N VAL A 248 -22.00 -8.29 -8.08
CA VAL A 248 -20.80 -7.60 -7.52
C VAL A 248 -19.64 -7.77 -8.48
N HIS A 249 -19.19 -6.64 -9.02
CA HIS A 249 -17.99 -6.56 -9.84
C HIS A 249 -16.76 -6.43 -8.92
N LEU A 250 -15.96 -7.49 -8.83
CA LEU A 250 -14.85 -7.60 -7.88
C LEU A 250 -13.73 -6.59 -8.11
N PRO A 251 -13.26 -6.33 -9.35
CA PRO A 251 -12.24 -5.32 -9.60
C PRO A 251 -12.63 -3.95 -9.03
N SER A 252 -13.85 -3.48 -9.32
CA SER A 252 -14.35 -2.21 -8.76
C SER A 252 -14.48 -2.25 -7.23
N ALA A 253 -14.85 -3.41 -6.67
CA ALA A 253 -14.96 -3.56 -5.23
C ALA A 253 -13.60 -3.48 -4.54
N PHE A 254 -12.55 -4.08 -5.10
CA PHE A 254 -11.20 -4.04 -4.53
C PHE A 254 -10.47 -2.73 -4.83
N MET A 255 -10.67 -2.11 -6.01
CA MET A 255 -10.17 -0.76 -6.29
C MET A 255 -10.64 0.23 -5.21
N LYS A 256 -11.93 0.23 -4.87
CA LYS A 256 -12.45 1.07 -3.77
C LYS A 256 -11.74 0.86 -2.44
N ARG A 257 -11.24 -0.34 -2.16
CA ARG A 257 -10.52 -0.63 -0.92
C ARG A 257 -9.14 -0.02 -0.91
N ILE A 258 -8.38 -0.22 -1.99
CA ILE A 258 -7.04 0.38 -2.06
C ILE A 258 -7.09 1.91 -2.13
N VAL A 259 -8.08 2.49 -2.81
CA VAL A 259 -8.33 3.95 -2.79
C VAL A 259 -8.65 4.43 -1.38
N SER A 260 -9.60 3.77 -0.68
CA SER A 260 -9.97 4.17 0.68
C SER A 260 -8.84 4.00 1.69
N LEU A 261 -7.98 2.99 1.52
CA LEU A 261 -6.78 2.81 2.36
C LEU A 261 -5.73 3.89 2.08
N LYS A 262 -5.53 4.27 0.81
CA LYS A 262 -4.67 5.41 0.44
C LYS A 262 -5.21 6.72 1.06
N ASP A 263 -6.51 6.98 0.93
CA ASP A 263 -7.13 8.19 1.49
C ASP A 263 -7.04 8.23 3.03
N TRP A 264 -7.19 7.06 3.69
CA TRP A 264 -6.94 6.93 5.12
C TRP A 264 -5.50 7.27 5.47
N PHE A 265 -4.52 6.71 4.75
CA PHE A 265 -3.11 6.97 4.99
C PHE A 265 -2.79 8.48 4.86
N ILE A 266 -3.27 9.13 3.79
CA ILE A 266 -3.10 10.57 3.58
C ILE A 266 -3.70 11.37 4.73
N LYS A 267 -4.88 11.00 5.20
CA LYS A 267 -5.55 11.68 6.31
C LYS A 267 -4.77 11.52 7.61
N GLU A 268 -4.30 10.33 7.93
CA GLU A 268 -3.57 10.06 9.18
C GLU A 268 -2.22 10.77 9.23
N ILE A 269 -1.46 10.84 8.11
CA ILE A 269 -0.18 11.57 8.08
C ILE A 269 -0.35 13.10 8.13
N ASN A 270 -1.54 13.63 7.86
CA ASN A 270 -1.86 15.06 7.94
C ASN A 270 -2.63 15.41 9.24
N SER A 271 -2.73 14.50 10.21
CA SER A 271 -3.44 14.71 11.48
C SER A 271 -2.45 14.98 12.63
#